data_b58b967feab1c4b103fc3726a076b093
#
_entry.id   b58b967feab1c4b103fc3726a076b093
#
_cell.length_a   1.000
_cell.length_b   1.000
_cell.length_c   1.000
_cell.angle_alpha   90.00
_cell.angle_beta   90.00
_cell.angle_gamma   90.00
#
_symmetry.space_group_name_H-M   'P 1'
#
loop_
_entity.id
_entity.type
_entity.pdbx_description
1 polymer ?
#
loop_
_entity_poly.entity_id
_entity_poly.type
_entity_poly.pdbx_seq_one_letter_code
_entity_poly.pdbx_strand_id
1 'polypeptide(L)'
;MTPEEAEAVRAELDAAVRDAVDAALRASLPDSDAATELAAVYAPAPAPPPEPAVEGPERRYVDAVAEGLAQAMAEDDRVLLLGQDVAEYGGVFKVSAGLVERFGKGRVRNTPIIESGALGAAMGLALNGLRPVVEMQFADFVTCGFNQIVNNLAKTHYRWGAPVPVVVRAPHGGGVGAGPFHSQSVEGWFTQVAGLKVVAPATPHDAKGLLLAAFADPNPVLFLEHKKLYRSVKGPVPEGAYTEAIGKARVARPGRDATVITWGVGVHQAMAAAATLAGEGVELEVIDLRTLIPWDAEAVLASVRRTGRALVLHEAPVTGGFGAEIAASVGHQAFEWLDAPMLRLGALDTPVPFSPALEHLHSPEGRLVPTLRALLAY
;
A
#
# COMPACT_ATOMS: atom_id res chain seq x y z
N MET A 1 -5.35 -43.03 30.16
CA MET A 1 -6.43 -43.42 29.24
C MET A 1 -6.25 -44.86 28.87
N THR A 2 -7.19 -45.69 29.20
CA THR A 2 -7.17 -47.13 28.83
C THR A 2 -7.51 -47.29 27.34
N PRO A 3 -7.22 -48.45 26.72
CA PRO A 3 -7.65 -48.72 25.34
C PRO A 3 -9.17 -48.61 25.15
N GLU A 4 -9.96 -49.02 26.13
CA GLU A 4 -11.42 -48.92 26.09
C GLU A 4 -11.91 -47.46 26.18
N GLU A 5 -11.30 -46.62 27.03
CA GLU A 5 -11.58 -45.19 27.08
C GLU A 5 -11.22 -44.50 25.75
N ALA A 6 -10.09 -44.88 25.12
CA ALA A 6 -9.70 -44.33 23.83
C ALA A 6 -10.67 -44.71 22.70
N GLU A 7 -11.18 -45.94 22.70
CA GLU A 7 -12.17 -46.41 21.73
C GLU A 7 -13.52 -45.73 21.92
N ALA A 8 -13.94 -45.52 23.16
CA ALA A 8 -15.18 -44.78 23.48
C ALA A 8 -15.11 -43.32 22.96
N VAL A 9 -13.98 -42.63 23.21
CA VAL A 9 -13.75 -41.24 22.66
C VAL A 9 -13.73 -41.25 21.14
N ARG A 10 -13.10 -42.24 20.51
CA ARG A 10 -13.09 -42.35 19.04
C ARG A 10 -14.50 -42.50 18.49
N ALA A 11 -15.28 -43.42 19.06
CA ALA A 11 -16.67 -43.67 18.64
C ALA A 11 -17.56 -42.42 18.80
N GLU A 12 -17.37 -41.65 19.87
CA GLU A 12 -18.06 -40.37 20.08
C GLU A 12 -17.68 -39.35 19.02
N LEU A 13 -16.36 -39.17 18.73
CA LEU A 13 -15.88 -38.24 17.70
C LEU A 13 -16.36 -38.66 16.31
N ASP A 14 -16.33 -39.96 15.99
CA ASP A 14 -16.81 -40.46 14.71
C ASP A 14 -18.32 -40.23 14.53
N ALA A 15 -19.11 -40.36 15.61
CA ALA A 15 -20.53 -40.03 15.57
C ALA A 15 -20.74 -38.52 15.34
N ALA A 16 -20.03 -37.66 16.07
CA ALA A 16 -20.12 -36.21 15.95
C ALA A 16 -19.72 -35.74 14.52
N VAL A 17 -18.68 -36.35 13.94
CA VAL A 17 -18.28 -36.06 12.57
C VAL A 17 -19.36 -36.48 11.57
N ARG A 18 -19.91 -37.67 11.67
CA ARG A 18 -21.01 -38.14 10.82
C ARG A 18 -22.23 -37.21 10.89
N ASP A 19 -22.65 -36.85 12.10
CA ASP A 19 -23.80 -35.96 12.31
C ASP A 19 -23.56 -34.57 11.68
N ALA A 20 -22.35 -34.04 11.82
CA ALA A 20 -21.96 -32.76 11.21
C ALA A 20 -21.95 -32.83 9.66
N VAL A 21 -21.44 -33.93 9.10
CA VAL A 21 -21.45 -34.15 7.64
C VAL A 21 -22.88 -34.26 7.12
N ASP A 22 -23.73 -35.04 7.81
CA ASP A 22 -25.12 -35.22 7.43
C ASP A 22 -25.91 -33.90 7.53
N ALA A 23 -25.64 -33.10 8.55
CA ALA A 23 -26.21 -31.76 8.67
C ALA A 23 -25.81 -30.86 7.54
N ALA A 24 -24.50 -30.83 7.18
CA ALA A 24 -23.97 -30.05 6.07
C ALA A 24 -24.56 -30.48 4.71
N LEU A 25 -24.71 -31.77 4.49
CA LEU A 25 -25.31 -32.30 3.24
C LEU A 25 -26.81 -31.99 3.10
N ARG A 26 -27.52 -31.80 4.22
CA ARG A 26 -28.92 -31.40 4.22
C ARG A 26 -29.14 -29.89 4.21
N ALA A 27 -28.11 -29.12 4.49
CA ALA A 27 -28.21 -27.66 4.47
C ALA A 27 -28.48 -27.12 3.03
N SER A 28 -29.30 -26.11 2.93
CA SER A 28 -29.43 -25.36 1.67
C SER A 28 -28.12 -24.70 1.29
N LEU A 29 -27.87 -24.60 -0.01
CA LEU A 29 -26.74 -23.76 -0.47
C LEU A 29 -26.93 -22.31 -0.01
N PRO A 30 -25.86 -21.61 0.35
CA PRO A 30 -25.95 -20.21 0.70
C PRO A 30 -26.58 -19.41 -0.46
N ASP A 31 -27.53 -18.56 -0.14
CA ASP A 31 -28.07 -17.56 -1.05
C ASP A 31 -27.38 -16.23 -0.77
N SER A 32 -26.76 -15.65 -1.78
CA SER A 32 -26.01 -14.39 -1.69
C SER A 32 -26.08 -13.62 -3.00
N ASP A 33 -25.84 -12.32 -2.95
CA ASP A 33 -25.74 -11.46 -4.12
C ASP A 33 -24.37 -10.76 -4.19
N ALA A 34 -24.07 -10.16 -5.34
CA ALA A 34 -22.79 -9.51 -5.57
C ALA A 34 -22.50 -8.36 -4.58
N ALA A 35 -23.51 -7.63 -4.13
CA ALA A 35 -23.34 -6.53 -3.19
C ALA A 35 -22.94 -7.06 -1.80
N THR A 36 -23.58 -8.12 -1.34
CA THR A 36 -23.27 -8.81 -0.09
C THR A 36 -21.84 -9.38 -0.10
N GLU A 37 -21.46 -10.06 -1.20
CA GLU A 37 -20.11 -10.63 -1.34
C GLU A 37 -19.04 -9.55 -1.36
N LEU A 38 -19.25 -8.45 -2.09
CA LEU A 38 -18.31 -7.32 -2.13
C LEU A 38 -18.17 -6.64 -0.76
N ALA A 39 -19.28 -6.48 -0.02
CA ALA A 39 -19.25 -5.91 1.32
C ALA A 39 -18.53 -6.80 2.35
N ALA A 40 -18.51 -8.11 2.14
CA ALA A 40 -17.84 -9.08 3.01
C ALA A 40 -16.31 -9.14 2.83
N VAL A 41 -15.74 -8.53 1.79
CA VAL A 41 -14.31 -8.60 1.48
C VAL A 41 -13.45 -7.99 2.58
N TYR A 42 -13.91 -6.89 3.19
CA TYR A 42 -13.17 -6.15 4.21
C TYR A 42 -13.94 -6.11 5.53
N ALA A 43 -13.21 -6.27 6.63
CA ALA A 43 -13.76 -5.95 7.95
C ALA A 43 -14.13 -4.45 8.01
N PRO A 44 -15.27 -4.08 8.62
CA PRO A 44 -15.68 -2.69 8.74
C PRO A 44 -14.61 -1.85 9.43
N ALA A 45 -14.06 -0.87 8.71
CA ALA A 45 -13.10 0.08 9.24
C ALA A 45 -13.80 1.28 9.88
N PRO A 46 -13.17 1.97 10.85
CA PRO A 46 -13.68 3.22 11.37
C PRO A 46 -13.89 4.24 10.24
N ALA A 47 -14.91 5.08 10.39
CA ALA A 47 -15.08 6.22 9.47
C ALA A 47 -13.81 7.10 9.51
N PRO A 48 -13.30 7.55 8.35
CA PRO A 48 -12.15 8.44 8.33
C PRO A 48 -12.50 9.76 9.03
N PRO A 49 -11.57 10.30 9.83
CA PRO A 49 -11.75 11.62 10.40
C PRO A 49 -11.74 12.69 9.30
N PRO A 50 -12.13 13.95 9.62
CA PRO A 50 -11.90 15.07 8.72
C PRO A 50 -10.43 15.14 8.32
N GLU A 51 -10.16 15.56 7.08
CA GLU A 51 -8.80 15.69 6.57
C GLU A 51 -8.02 16.71 7.44
N PRO A 52 -6.85 16.32 8.00
CA PRO A 52 -6.10 17.22 8.87
C PRO A 52 -5.46 18.35 8.06
N ALA A 53 -5.26 19.49 8.71
CA ALA A 53 -4.53 20.60 8.11
C ALA A 53 -3.07 20.19 7.82
N VAL A 54 -2.55 20.58 6.64
CA VAL A 54 -1.16 20.33 6.25
C VAL A 54 -0.29 21.44 6.84
N GLU A 55 -0.12 21.43 8.16
CA GLU A 55 0.61 22.43 8.94
C GLU A 55 1.54 21.72 9.93
N GLY A 56 2.54 22.43 10.43
CA GLY A 56 3.46 21.90 11.44
C GLY A 56 4.94 22.07 11.07
N PRO A 57 5.84 21.54 11.90
CA PRO A 57 7.28 21.60 11.64
C PRO A 57 7.64 20.78 10.41
N GLU A 58 8.66 21.26 9.69
CA GLU A 58 9.21 20.52 8.54
C GLU A 58 9.88 19.23 9.01
N ARG A 59 9.51 18.09 8.44
CA ARG A 59 10.09 16.77 8.67
C ARG A 59 10.53 16.13 7.36
N ARG A 60 11.59 15.31 7.41
CA ARG A 60 11.89 14.41 6.30
C ARG A 60 10.84 13.29 6.26
N TYR A 61 10.64 12.72 5.09
CA TYR A 61 9.71 11.60 4.92
C TYR A 61 10.03 10.44 5.90
N VAL A 62 11.30 10.04 6.03
CA VAL A 62 11.71 8.96 6.95
C VAL A 62 11.42 9.29 8.41
N ASP A 63 11.60 10.55 8.81
CA ASP A 63 11.34 11.00 10.19
C ASP A 63 9.83 10.98 10.49
N ALA A 64 8.99 11.33 9.51
CA ALA A 64 7.53 11.27 9.64
C ALA A 64 7.02 9.82 9.80
N VAL A 65 7.59 8.87 9.04
CA VAL A 65 7.29 7.44 9.20
C VAL A 65 7.72 6.94 10.58
N ALA A 66 8.94 7.28 11.02
CA ALA A 66 9.45 6.91 12.33
C ALA A 66 8.59 7.49 13.47
N GLU A 67 8.19 8.75 13.35
CA GLU A 67 7.30 9.42 14.31
C GLU A 67 5.93 8.74 14.38
N GLY A 68 5.30 8.42 13.22
CA GLY A 68 4.03 7.71 13.15
C GLY A 68 4.09 6.33 13.82
N LEU A 69 5.14 5.56 13.53
CA LEU A 69 5.37 4.25 14.17
C LEU A 69 5.53 4.37 15.68
N ALA A 70 6.37 5.32 16.14
CA ALA A 70 6.61 5.56 17.57
C ALA A 70 5.32 6.02 18.30
N GLN A 71 4.48 6.84 17.65
CA GLN A 71 3.19 7.27 18.20
C GLN A 71 2.21 6.10 18.31
N ALA A 72 2.04 5.31 17.26
CA ALA A 72 1.15 4.14 17.30
C ALA A 72 1.55 3.16 18.43
N MET A 73 2.85 2.93 18.61
CA MET A 73 3.36 2.10 19.71
C MET A 73 3.15 2.72 21.08
N ALA A 74 3.15 4.04 21.20
CA ALA A 74 2.92 4.74 22.47
C ALA A 74 1.45 4.77 22.87
N GLU A 75 0.54 4.83 21.91
CA GLU A 75 -0.90 4.94 22.12
C GLU A 75 -1.60 3.58 22.27
N ASP A 76 -1.05 2.52 21.69
CA ASP A 76 -1.62 1.17 21.74
C ASP A 76 -0.55 0.12 22.07
N ASP A 77 -0.66 -0.47 23.25
CA ASP A 77 0.27 -1.51 23.72
C ASP A 77 0.19 -2.81 22.90
N ARG A 78 -0.84 -2.98 22.07
CA ARG A 78 -0.99 -4.11 21.15
C ARG A 78 -0.13 -3.98 19.89
N VAL A 79 0.35 -2.77 19.57
CA VAL A 79 1.23 -2.55 18.41
C VAL A 79 2.63 -3.07 18.73
N LEU A 80 3.14 -3.96 17.88
CA LEU A 80 4.49 -4.50 17.99
C LEU A 80 5.16 -4.58 16.62
N LEU A 81 6.47 -4.33 16.61
CA LEU A 81 7.30 -4.34 15.41
C LEU A 81 8.08 -5.65 15.30
N LEU A 82 7.98 -6.28 14.13
CA LEU A 82 8.73 -7.47 13.73
C LEU A 82 9.53 -7.15 12.48
N GLY A 83 10.73 -7.68 12.35
CA GLY A 83 11.51 -7.56 11.13
C GLY A 83 12.98 -7.91 11.35
N GLN A 84 13.76 -7.89 10.29
CA GLN A 84 15.20 -8.12 10.36
C GLN A 84 15.89 -6.84 10.79
N ASP A 85 16.75 -6.92 11.80
CA ASP A 85 17.57 -5.82 12.34
C ASP A 85 16.78 -4.58 12.81
N VAL A 86 15.49 -4.73 13.10
CA VAL A 86 14.61 -3.61 13.52
C VAL A 86 14.82 -3.18 14.98
N ALA A 87 15.41 -4.03 15.82
CA ALA A 87 15.63 -3.72 17.23
C ALA A 87 16.90 -2.85 17.42
N GLU A 88 18.00 -3.44 17.86
CA GLU A 88 19.22 -2.70 18.26
C GLU A 88 19.86 -1.93 17.08
N TYR A 89 19.77 -2.45 15.87
CA TYR A 89 20.29 -1.76 14.69
C TYR A 89 19.36 -0.62 14.21
N GLY A 90 18.06 -0.71 14.49
CA GLY A 90 17.06 0.31 14.13
C GLY A 90 16.60 0.28 12.67
N GLY A 91 16.67 -0.91 12.03
CA GLY A 91 16.30 -1.10 10.62
C GLY A 91 17.33 -0.55 9.63
N VAL A 92 17.23 -0.99 8.37
CA VAL A 92 18.17 -0.58 7.30
C VAL A 92 18.12 0.94 7.05
N PHE A 93 16.93 1.52 7.12
CA PHE A 93 16.71 2.96 6.87
C PHE A 93 16.59 3.79 8.15
N LYS A 94 16.78 3.17 9.33
CA LYS A 94 16.75 3.81 10.65
C LYS A 94 15.36 4.31 11.08
N VAL A 95 14.30 3.76 10.52
CA VAL A 95 12.93 4.09 10.90
C VAL A 95 12.62 3.66 12.34
N SER A 96 13.15 2.50 12.76
CA SER A 96 12.92 1.93 14.09
C SER A 96 14.04 2.23 15.11
N ALA A 97 14.96 3.13 14.79
CA ALA A 97 16.05 3.51 15.72
C ALA A 97 15.51 4.06 17.04
N GLY A 98 15.98 3.55 18.17
CA GLY A 98 15.57 3.96 19.52
C GLY A 98 14.25 3.33 20.00
N LEU A 99 13.53 2.58 19.17
CA LEU A 99 12.26 1.98 19.59
C LEU A 99 12.44 0.83 20.58
N VAL A 100 13.49 0.02 20.45
CA VAL A 100 13.73 -1.08 21.38
C VAL A 100 14.08 -0.59 22.77
N GLU A 101 14.81 0.52 22.90
CA GLU A 101 15.12 1.18 24.17
C GLU A 101 13.87 1.73 24.83
N ARG A 102 12.94 2.26 24.03
CA ARG A 102 11.71 2.87 24.51
C ARG A 102 10.62 1.86 24.87
N PHE A 103 10.42 0.82 24.05
CA PHE A 103 9.28 -0.11 24.15
C PHE A 103 9.69 -1.53 24.54
N GLY A 104 10.98 -1.82 24.61
CA GLY A 104 11.53 -3.11 25.02
C GLY A 104 11.46 -4.19 23.93
N LYS A 105 12.26 -5.26 24.14
CA LYS A 105 12.37 -6.41 23.21
C LYS A 105 11.08 -7.23 23.08
N GLY A 106 10.15 -7.08 23.99
CA GLY A 106 8.84 -7.70 23.91
C GLY A 106 8.00 -7.15 22.74
N ARG A 107 8.19 -5.86 22.42
CA ARG A 107 7.41 -5.16 21.39
C ARG A 107 8.22 -4.80 20.14
N VAL A 108 9.55 -4.78 20.20
CA VAL A 108 10.44 -4.55 19.05
C VAL A 108 11.34 -5.77 18.90
N ARG A 109 11.09 -6.60 17.91
CA ARG A 109 11.66 -7.94 17.78
C ARG A 109 12.39 -8.13 16.46
N ASN A 110 13.69 -8.47 16.56
CA ASN A 110 14.39 -9.02 15.42
C ASN A 110 13.83 -10.41 15.07
N THR A 111 13.62 -10.66 13.79
CA THR A 111 13.33 -11.99 13.26
C THR A 111 14.57 -12.56 12.58
N PRO A 112 14.69 -13.89 12.44
CA PRO A 112 15.58 -14.49 11.45
C PRO A 112 15.22 -13.99 10.04
N ILE A 113 16.11 -14.26 9.07
CA ILE A 113 15.84 -14.03 7.64
C ILE A 113 14.83 -15.11 7.17
N ILE A 114 13.55 -14.83 7.43
CA ILE A 114 12.44 -15.74 7.11
C ILE A 114 11.13 -14.92 6.96
N GLU A 115 10.99 -14.23 5.85
CA GLU A 115 9.89 -13.31 5.58
C GLU A 115 8.52 -13.98 5.71
N SER A 116 8.37 -15.20 5.14
CA SER A 116 7.15 -16.00 5.26
C SER A 116 6.80 -16.33 6.71
N GLY A 117 7.82 -16.70 7.52
CA GLY A 117 7.65 -17.01 8.94
C GLY A 117 7.26 -15.76 9.75
N ALA A 118 7.88 -14.60 9.47
CA ALA A 118 7.56 -13.35 10.14
C ALA A 118 6.12 -12.90 9.86
N LEU A 119 5.67 -12.98 8.61
CA LEU A 119 4.29 -12.67 8.20
C LEU A 119 3.27 -13.66 8.79
N GLY A 120 3.60 -14.96 8.81
CA GLY A 120 2.75 -15.98 9.44
C GLY A 120 2.63 -15.76 10.95
N ALA A 121 3.72 -15.41 11.64
CA ALA A 121 3.71 -15.05 13.05
C ALA A 121 2.85 -13.79 13.29
N ALA A 122 2.99 -12.77 12.44
CA ALA A 122 2.16 -11.56 12.52
C ALA A 122 0.67 -11.88 12.38
N MET A 123 0.28 -12.75 11.44
CA MET A 123 -1.10 -13.21 11.34
C MET A 123 -1.59 -13.87 12.64
N GLY A 124 -0.81 -14.78 13.20
CA GLY A 124 -1.15 -15.44 14.46
C GLY A 124 -1.30 -14.44 15.63
N LEU A 125 -0.42 -13.44 15.70
CA LEU A 125 -0.51 -12.36 16.69
C LEU A 125 -1.77 -11.50 16.50
N ALA A 126 -2.11 -11.16 15.24
CA ALA A 126 -3.31 -10.40 14.92
C ALA A 126 -4.58 -11.14 15.30
N LEU A 127 -4.68 -12.44 15.01
CA LEU A 127 -5.81 -13.29 15.41
C LEU A 127 -5.95 -13.43 16.94
N ASN A 128 -4.86 -13.18 17.69
CA ASN A 128 -4.85 -13.11 19.15
C ASN A 128 -5.04 -11.68 19.70
N GLY A 129 -5.50 -10.75 18.88
CA GLY A 129 -5.89 -9.39 19.30
C GLY A 129 -4.76 -8.38 19.35
N LEU A 130 -3.54 -8.72 18.87
CA LEU A 130 -2.43 -7.78 18.74
C LEU A 130 -2.48 -7.04 17.38
N ARG A 131 -1.68 -5.99 17.23
CA ARG A 131 -1.57 -5.18 16.01
C ARG A 131 -0.11 -5.18 15.51
N PRO A 132 0.33 -6.26 14.88
CA PRO A 132 1.71 -6.36 14.43
C PRO A 132 1.97 -5.52 13.18
N VAL A 133 3.16 -4.90 13.16
CA VAL A 133 3.77 -4.37 11.95
C VAL A 133 4.99 -5.20 11.59
N VAL A 134 5.08 -5.63 10.34
CA VAL A 134 6.24 -6.35 9.80
C VAL A 134 6.99 -5.44 8.86
N GLU A 135 8.26 -5.14 9.19
CA GLU A 135 9.13 -4.42 8.27
C GLU A 135 9.84 -5.41 7.35
N MET A 136 9.60 -5.30 6.05
CA MET A 136 10.45 -5.87 5.03
C MET A 136 11.67 -4.96 4.85
N GLN A 137 12.88 -5.50 4.78
CA GLN A 137 14.06 -4.66 4.53
C GLN A 137 13.97 -3.95 3.17
N PHE A 138 13.46 -4.68 2.16
CA PHE A 138 13.15 -4.19 0.82
C PHE A 138 11.87 -4.86 0.32
N ALA A 139 11.07 -4.14 -0.45
CA ALA A 139 9.84 -4.66 -1.03
C ALA A 139 10.09 -5.86 -1.94
N ASP A 140 11.27 -5.96 -2.55
CA ASP A 140 11.69 -7.09 -3.38
C ASP A 140 11.56 -8.44 -2.64
N PHE A 141 11.81 -8.45 -1.32
CA PHE A 141 11.77 -9.65 -0.49
C PHE A 141 10.35 -10.07 -0.06
N VAL A 142 9.31 -9.28 -0.37
CA VAL A 142 7.92 -9.74 -0.16
C VAL A 142 7.62 -10.99 -0.98
N THR A 143 8.39 -11.26 -2.04
CA THR A 143 8.29 -12.50 -2.83
C THR A 143 8.48 -13.75 -1.98
N CYS A 144 9.37 -13.71 -0.96
CA CYS A 144 9.59 -14.81 -0.02
C CYS A 144 8.39 -15.00 0.93
N GLY A 145 7.55 -13.97 1.12
CA GLY A 145 6.35 -14.00 1.95
C GLY A 145 5.04 -13.90 1.16
N PHE A 146 5.09 -13.98 -0.18
CA PHE A 146 3.96 -13.70 -1.07
C PHE A 146 2.71 -14.51 -0.70
N ASN A 147 2.86 -15.82 -0.49
CA ASN A 147 1.75 -16.68 -0.07
C ASN A 147 1.08 -16.21 1.22
N GLN A 148 1.85 -15.75 2.21
CA GLN A 148 1.29 -15.27 3.47
C GLN A 148 0.44 -14.02 3.26
N ILE A 149 0.87 -13.10 2.40
CA ILE A 149 0.12 -11.87 2.11
C ILE A 149 -1.15 -12.18 1.32
N VAL A 150 -1.02 -12.88 0.19
CA VAL A 150 -2.13 -13.02 -0.78
C VAL A 150 -3.13 -14.10 -0.42
N ASN A 151 -2.71 -15.18 0.25
CA ASN A 151 -3.60 -16.30 0.59
C ASN A 151 -4.04 -16.28 2.06
N ASN A 152 -3.19 -15.82 2.97
CA ASN A 152 -3.50 -15.85 4.38
C ASN A 152 -4.01 -14.50 4.89
N LEU A 153 -3.19 -13.44 4.89
CA LEU A 153 -3.62 -12.14 5.42
C LEU A 153 -4.86 -11.61 4.71
N ALA A 154 -4.83 -11.56 3.38
CA ALA A 154 -5.89 -10.94 2.59
C ALA A 154 -7.24 -11.67 2.66
N LYS A 155 -7.24 -13.01 2.70
CA LYS A 155 -8.48 -13.82 2.55
C LYS A 155 -9.11 -14.26 3.85
N THR A 156 -8.45 -14.06 4.99
CA THR A 156 -8.90 -14.58 6.28
C THR A 156 -10.21 -13.96 6.71
N HIS A 157 -10.38 -12.64 6.54
CA HIS A 157 -11.64 -11.99 6.91
C HIS A 157 -12.81 -12.52 6.09
N TYR A 158 -12.71 -12.52 4.76
CA TYR A 158 -13.77 -13.04 3.89
C TYR A 158 -14.14 -14.50 4.22
N ARG A 159 -13.15 -15.32 4.54
CA ARG A 159 -13.36 -16.75 4.81
C ARG A 159 -13.97 -17.02 6.21
N TRP A 160 -13.54 -16.28 7.23
CA TRP A 160 -13.83 -16.59 8.64
C TRP A 160 -14.44 -15.43 9.44
N GLY A 161 -14.59 -14.25 8.84
CA GLY A 161 -15.05 -13.05 9.53
C GLY A 161 -14.05 -12.46 10.54
N ALA A 162 -12.84 -13.04 10.65
CA ALA A 162 -11.85 -12.56 11.61
C ALA A 162 -11.09 -11.34 11.06
N PRO A 163 -10.98 -10.23 11.81
CA PRO A 163 -10.12 -9.11 11.42
C PRO A 163 -8.64 -9.51 11.48
N VAL A 164 -7.85 -8.99 10.55
CA VAL A 164 -6.41 -9.23 10.47
C VAL A 164 -5.65 -7.91 10.37
N PRO A 165 -5.55 -7.13 11.46
CA PRO A 165 -4.89 -5.82 11.48
C PRO A 165 -3.36 -5.97 11.44
N VAL A 166 -2.82 -6.34 10.30
CA VAL A 166 -1.38 -6.46 10.04
C VAL A 166 -0.93 -5.37 9.07
N VAL A 167 0.06 -4.58 9.46
CA VAL A 167 0.72 -3.62 8.56
C VAL A 167 2.02 -4.24 8.06
N VAL A 168 2.18 -4.34 6.74
CA VAL A 168 3.42 -4.78 6.11
C VAL A 168 4.09 -3.55 5.50
N ARG A 169 5.12 -3.02 6.16
CA ARG A 169 5.93 -1.92 5.65
C ARG A 169 6.96 -2.46 4.67
N ALA A 170 7.02 -1.90 3.49
CA ALA A 170 7.87 -2.38 2.42
C ALA A 170 8.56 -1.22 1.69
N PRO A 171 9.83 -0.92 2.01
CA PRO A 171 10.64 0.05 1.28
C PRO A 171 10.86 -0.38 -0.17
N HIS A 172 10.34 0.40 -1.15
CA HIS A 172 10.35 0.04 -2.57
C HIS A 172 10.99 1.12 -3.46
N GLY A 173 11.06 0.85 -4.76
CA GLY A 173 11.43 1.81 -5.79
C GLY A 173 12.93 1.99 -6.00
N GLY A 174 13.27 2.64 -7.09
CA GLY A 174 14.63 2.93 -7.54
C GLY A 174 15.17 4.29 -7.08
N GLY A 175 16.16 4.79 -7.82
CA GLY A 175 16.77 6.10 -7.59
C GLY A 175 17.82 6.13 -6.48
N VAL A 176 18.30 4.96 -6.03
CA VAL A 176 19.29 4.80 -4.97
C VAL A 176 20.49 3.93 -5.39
N GLY A 177 20.53 3.47 -6.64
CA GLY A 177 21.63 2.67 -7.17
C GLY A 177 21.72 1.26 -6.60
N ALA A 178 20.60 0.67 -6.13
CA ALA A 178 20.59 -0.61 -5.45
C ALA A 178 20.34 -1.82 -6.40
N GLY A 179 20.09 -1.57 -7.67
CA GLY A 179 19.99 -2.60 -8.72
C GLY A 179 18.73 -3.47 -8.65
N PRO A 180 18.70 -4.59 -9.42
CA PRO A 180 17.45 -5.30 -9.73
C PRO A 180 16.81 -6.03 -8.54
N PHE A 181 17.55 -6.30 -7.48
CA PHE A 181 17.06 -7.08 -6.33
C PHE A 181 16.68 -6.22 -5.11
N HIS A 182 16.82 -4.88 -5.22
CA HIS A 182 16.55 -3.95 -4.12
C HIS A 182 15.86 -2.67 -4.57
N SER A 183 15.33 -2.62 -5.79
CA SER A 183 14.80 -1.38 -6.37
C SER A 183 13.47 -1.56 -7.10
N GLN A 184 12.83 -2.70 -6.99
CA GLN A 184 11.58 -2.96 -7.70
C GLN A 184 10.42 -2.18 -7.11
N SER A 185 9.51 -1.74 -7.99
CA SER A 185 8.18 -1.22 -7.64
C SER A 185 7.17 -2.36 -7.84
N VAL A 186 6.69 -2.90 -6.72
CA VAL A 186 6.01 -4.21 -6.65
C VAL A 186 4.49 -4.11 -6.53
N GLU A 187 3.94 -2.91 -6.53
CA GLU A 187 2.53 -2.65 -6.28
C GLU A 187 1.60 -3.46 -7.19
N GLY A 188 1.96 -3.62 -8.46
CA GLY A 188 1.17 -4.37 -9.44
C GLY A 188 0.90 -5.83 -9.05
N TRP A 189 1.77 -6.44 -8.23
CA TRP A 189 1.58 -7.83 -7.76
C TRP A 189 0.46 -7.94 -6.72
N PHE A 190 0.10 -6.84 -6.06
CA PHE A 190 -0.82 -6.83 -4.92
C PHE A 190 -2.13 -6.10 -5.19
N THR A 191 -2.19 -5.28 -6.23
CA THR A 191 -3.39 -4.49 -6.53
C THR A 191 -4.59 -5.32 -7.01
N GLN A 192 -4.38 -6.58 -7.41
CA GLN A 192 -5.46 -7.52 -7.74
C GLN A 192 -5.92 -8.40 -6.55
N VAL A 193 -5.31 -8.22 -5.36
CA VAL A 193 -5.55 -9.11 -4.21
C VAL A 193 -6.71 -8.60 -3.38
N ALA A 194 -7.90 -9.18 -3.56
CA ALA A 194 -9.07 -8.86 -2.74
C ALA A 194 -8.81 -9.12 -1.24
N GLY A 195 -9.21 -8.17 -0.39
CA GLY A 195 -9.02 -8.22 1.06
C GLY A 195 -7.69 -7.60 1.55
N LEU A 196 -6.80 -7.18 0.64
CA LEU A 196 -5.59 -6.43 0.96
C LEU A 196 -5.77 -4.96 0.62
N LYS A 197 -5.34 -4.04 1.48
CA LYS A 197 -5.20 -2.63 1.15
C LYS A 197 -3.75 -2.33 0.77
N VAL A 198 -3.56 -1.43 -0.23
CA VAL A 198 -2.22 -1.05 -0.72
C VAL A 198 -2.10 0.45 -0.69
N VAL A 199 -1.15 0.96 0.09
CA VAL A 199 -0.93 2.39 0.33
C VAL A 199 0.47 2.78 -0.12
N ALA A 200 0.61 3.92 -0.81
CA ALA A 200 1.87 4.41 -1.37
C ALA A 200 1.98 5.94 -1.27
N PRO A 201 2.22 6.51 -0.07
CA PRO A 201 2.28 7.95 0.15
C PRO A 201 3.47 8.62 -0.54
N ALA A 202 3.29 9.88 -0.92
CA ALA A 202 4.32 10.69 -1.57
C ALA A 202 4.94 11.78 -0.67
N THR A 203 4.23 12.21 0.38
CA THR A 203 4.66 13.32 1.26
C THR A 203 4.90 12.86 2.70
N PRO A 204 5.70 13.58 3.50
CA PRO A 204 5.85 13.28 4.92
C PRO A 204 4.53 13.29 5.70
N HIS A 205 3.65 14.26 5.39
CA HIS A 205 2.31 14.36 5.96
C HIS A 205 1.49 13.09 5.72
N ASP A 206 1.37 12.67 4.45
CA ASP A 206 0.61 11.48 4.09
C ASP A 206 1.25 10.21 4.64
N ALA A 207 2.58 10.14 4.66
CA ALA A 207 3.30 8.98 5.18
C ALA A 207 2.98 8.71 6.66
N LYS A 208 2.95 9.75 7.51
CA LYS A 208 2.57 9.62 8.91
C LYS A 208 1.08 9.37 9.08
N GLY A 209 0.22 10.17 8.43
CA GLY A 209 -1.24 10.09 8.59
C GLY A 209 -1.82 8.77 8.09
N LEU A 210 -1.36 8.29 6.92
CA LEU A 210 -1.80 7.00 6.38
C LEU A 210 -1.22 5.80 7.15
N LEU A 211 -0.01 5.92 7.71
CA LEU A 211 0.55 4.87 8.56
C LEU A 211 -0.27 4.72 9.85
N LEU A 212 -0.64 5.83 10.49
CA LEU A 212 -1.52 5.81 11.67
C LEU A 212 -2.91 5.27 11.33
N ALA A 213 -3.45 5.60 10.15
CA ALA A 213 -4.70 5.03 9.65
C ALA A 213 -4.58 3.52 9.42
N ALA A 214 -3.46 3.05 8.88
CA ALA A 214 -3.21 1.63 8.67
C ALA A 214 -3.15 0.84 10.00
N PHE A 215 -2.61 1.43 11.07
CA PHE A 215 -2.66 0.81 12.41
C PHE A 215 -4.07 0.77 13.00
N ALA A 216 -4.94 1.71 12.66
CA ALA A 216 -6.33 1.71 13.10
C ALA A 216 -7.22 0.74 12.29
N ASP A 217 -6.81 0.39 11.07
CA ASP A 217 -7.59 -0.45 10.16
C ASP A 217 -7.63 -1.92 10.65
N PRO A 218 -8.80 -2.58 10.64
CA PRO A 218 -8.92 -3.99 10.99
C PRO A 218 -8.46 -4.95 9.88
N ASN A 219 -8.11 -4.44 8.71
CA ASN A 219 -7.69 -5.23 7.55
C ASN A 219 -6.17 -5.17 7.35
N PRO A 220 -5.59 -6.14 6.61
CA PRO A 220 -4.18 -6.08 6.28
C PRO A 220 -3.87 -4.94 5.31
N VAL A 221 -2.79 -4.22 5.59
CA VAL A 221 -2.32 -3.09 4.77
C VAL A 221 -0.88 -3.33 4.34
N LEU A 222 -0.64 -3.34 3.04
CA LEU A 222 0.70 -3.23 2.46
C LEU A 222 1.03 -1.74 2.31
N PHE A 223 2.02 -1.28 3.06
CA PHE A 223 2.44 0.11 3.13
C PHE A 223 3.77 0.28 2.39
N LEU A 224 3.71 0.81 1.18
CA LEU A 224 4.84 0.98 0.28
C LEU A 224 5.52 2.33 0.54
N GLU A 225 6.78 2.31 0.94
CA GLU A 225 7.57 3.49 1.27
C GLU A 225 8.67 3.67 0.22
N HIS A 226 8.58 4.72 -0.61
CA HIS A 226 9.56 4.90 -1.66
C HIS A 226 10.91 5.36 -1.12
N LYS A 227 11.96 4.55 -1.30
CA LYS A 227 13.29 4.74 -0.70
C LYS A 227 13.96 6.07 -1.05
N LYS A 228 13.80 6.52 -2.30
CA LYS A 228 14.33 7.83 -2.74
C LYS A 228 13.74 8.98 -1.92
N LEU A 229 12.46 8.87 -1.51
CA LEU A 229 11.77 9.92 -0.77
C LEU A 229 12.24 10.05 0.67
N TYR A 230 12.76 8.99 1.28
CA TYR A 230 13.14 8.98 2.70
C TYR A 230 13.96 10.20 3.13
N ARG A 231 14.92 10.62 2.33
CA ARG A 231 15.84 11.71 2.66
C ARG A 231 15.80 12.90 1.71
N SER A 232 15.19 12.73 0.52
CA SER A 232 15.11 13.78 -0.50
C SER A 232 13.89 14.68 -0.33
N VAL A 233 12.84 14.21 0.36
CA VAL A 233 11.59 14.96 0.53
C VAL A 233 11.43 15.38 1.98
N LYS A 234 11.08 16.65 2.13
CA LYS A 234 10.69 17.28 3.40
C LYS A 234 9.34 17.99 3.21
N GLY A 235 8.63 18.16 4.30
CA GLY A 235 7.36 18.90 4.30
C GLY A 235 6.81 19.07 5.70
N PRO A 236 5.76 19.88 5.85
CA PRO A 236 5.09 20.10 7.11
C PRO A 236 4.41 18.81 7.59
N VAL A 237 4.54 18.53 8.88
CA VAL A 237 3.90 17.39 9.56
C VAL A 237 3.29 17.88 10.86
N PRO A 238 1.97 17.72 11.07
CA PRO A 238 1.33 18.11 12.32
C PRO A 238 1.96 17.41 13.53
N GLU A 239 2.09 18.15 14.62
CA GLU A 239 2.43 17.58 15.92
C GLU A 239 1.26 16.73 16.44
N GLY A 240 1.57 15.67 17.18
CA GLY A 240 0.56 14.73 17.66
C GLY A 240 0.12 13.70 16.62
N ALA A 241 -0.86 12.88 17.00
CA ALA A 241 -1.42 11.85 16.14
C ALA A 241 -2.55 12.42 15.28
N TYR A 242 -2.58 12.02 14.04
CA TYR A 242 -3.66 12.27 13.09
C TYR A 242 -3.71 11.13 12.07
N THR A 243 -4.84 10.97 11.40
CA THR A 243 -4.98 9.95 10.36
C THR A 243 -5.46 10.60 9.07
N GLU A 244 -5.01 10.03 7.95
CA GLU A 244 -5.49 10.32 6.61
C GLU A 244 -6.43 9.21 6.14
N ALA A 245 -7.40 9.55 5.30
CA ALA A 245 -8.36 8.57 4.80
C ALA A 245 -7.71 7.62 3.78
N ILE A 246 -7.64 6.33 4.13
CA ILE A 246 -7.30 5.28 3.16
C ILE A 246 -8.40 5.20 2.10
N GLY A 247 -8.01 5.20 0.82
CA GLY A 247 -8.96 5.18 -0.30
C GLY A 247 -9.36 6.55 -0.82
N LYS A 248 -8.71 7.62 -0.34
CA LYS A 248 -8.93 8.98 -0.85
C LYS A 248 -7.68 9.54 -1.52
N ALA A 249 -7.86 10.05 -2.74
CA ALA A 249 -6.82 10.76 -3.48
C ALA A 249 -6.72 12.22 -3.02
N ARG A 250 -5.60 12.86 -3.33
CA ARG A 250 -5.37 14.30 -3.14
C ARG A 250 -5.08 14.98 -4.46
N VAL A 251 -5.68 16.14 -4.69
CA VAL A 251 -5.22 17.04 -5.76
C VAL A 251 -3.95 17.73 -5.27
N ALA A 252 -2.78 17.20 -5.69
CA ALA A 252 -1.48 17.77 -5.33
C ALA A 252 -1.23 19.10 -6.03
N ARG A 253 -1.79 19.27 -7.23
CA ARG A 253 -1.77 20.51 -7.99
C ARG A 253 -3.08 20.63 -8.78
N PRO A 254 -3.86 21.70 -8.62
CA PRO A 254 -5.00 21.95 -9.49
C PRO A 254 -4.54 22.35 -10.91
N GLY A 255 -5.33 21.98 -11.92
CA GLY A 255 -5.07 22.29 -13.31
C GLY A 255 -6.31 22.08 -14.18
N ARG A 256 -6.18 22.40 -15.48
CA ARG A 256 -7.32 22.37 -16.42
C ARG A 256 -7.02 21.74 -17.78
N ASP A 257 -5.73 21.62 -18.17
CA ASP A 257 -5.37 21.25 -19.54
C ASP A 257 -5.14 19.75 -19.72
N ALA A 258 -4.66 19.05 -18.68
CA ALA A 258 -4.55 17.60 -18.61
C ALA A 258 -4.41 17.14 -17.16
N THR A 259 -4.80 15.88 -16.88
CA THR A 259 -4.64 15.21 -15.58
C THR A 259 -3.48 14.22 -15.61
N VAL A 260 -2.57 14.34 -14.63
CA VAL A 260 -1.56 13.31 -14.35
C VAL A 260 -1.98 12.57 -13.09
N ILE A 261 -2.26 11.28 -13.22
CA ILE A 261 -2.65 10.38 -12.13
C ILE A 261 -1.42 9.60 -11.70
N THR A 262 -1.04 9.67 -10.42
CA THR A 262 0.22 9.08 -9.97
C THR A 262 0.23 8.78 -8.47
N TRP A 263 1.35 8.25 -7.93
CA TRP A 263 1.60 7.96 -6.51
C TRP A 263 3.09 7.94 -6.20
N GLY A 264 3.45 7.99 -4.93
CA GLY A 264 4.82 7.89 -4.47
C GLY A 264 5.75 8.89 -5.14
N VAL A 265 6.88 8.42 -5.69
CA VAL A 265 7.87 9.28 -6.36
C VAL A 265 7.30 9.98 -7.60
N GLY A 266 6.33 9.36 -8.27
CA GLY A 266 5.68 9.91 -9.46
C GLY A 266 5.01 11.26 -9.21
N VAL A 267 4.53 11.53 -7.99
CA VAL A 267 3.97 12.84 -7.62
C VAL A 267 5.01 13.95 -7.77
N HIS A 268 6.22 13.73 -7.28
CA HIS A 268 7.30 14.72 -7.37
C HIS A 268 7.77 14.91 -8.82
N GLN A 269 7.82 13.83 -9.61
CA GLN A 269 8.12 13.89 -11.04
C GLN A 269 7.05 14.68 -11.81
N ALA A 270 5.76 14.42 -11.53
CA ALA A 270 4.64 15.14 -12.12
C ALA A 270 4.63 16.62 -11.74
N MET A 271 4.93 16.96 -10.49
CA MET A 271 5.03 18.34 -10.03
C MET A 271 6.17 19.09 -10.72
N ALA A 272 7.33 18.47 -10.94
CA ALA A 272 8.45 19.05 -11.68
C ALA A 272 8.10 19.25 -13.16
N ALA A 273 7.45 18.29 -13.80
CA ALA A 273 6.95 18.41 -15.17
C ALA A 273 5.90 19.52 -15.29
N ALA A 274 4.98 19.63 -14.33
CA ALA A 274 3.97 20.67 -14.28
C ALA A 274 4.60 22.07 -14.15
N ALA A 275 5.65 22.23 -13.34
CA ALA A 275 6.39 23.47 -13.23
C ALA A 275 7.08 23.87 -14.57
N THR A 276 7.64 22.88 -15.28
CA THR A 276 8.25 23.08 -16.61
C THR A 276 7.21 23.54 -17.62
N LEU A 277 6.07 22.86 -17.72
CA LEU A 277 5.02 23.13 -18.70
C LEU A 277 4.21 24.40 -18.36
N ALA A 278 4.16 24.82 -17.12
CA ALA A 278 3.56 26.10 -16.71
C ALA A 278 4.27 27.29 -17.38
N GLY A 279 5.60 27.20 -17.60
CA GLY A 279 6.35 28.18 -18.38
C GLY A 279 5.94 28.25 -19.87
N GLU A 280 5.23 27.23 -20.37
CA GLU A 280 4.68 27.13 -21.72
C GLU A 280 3.16 27.48 -21.74
N GLY A 281 2.60 27.92 -20.61
CA GLY A 281 1.19 28.28 -20.48
C GLY A 281 0.25 27.09 -20.21
N VAL A 282 0.79 25.90 -19.89
CA VAL A 282 0.02 24.67 -19.63
C VAL A 282 -0.21 24.47 -18.13
N GLU A 283 -1.44 24.21 -17.73
CA GLU A 283 -1.87 23.99 -16.36
C GLU A 283 -2.25 22.53 -16.13
N LEU A 284 -1.25 21.71 -15.73
CA LEU A 284 -1.48 20.31 -15.40
C LEU A 284 -2.14 20.16 -14.02
N GLU A 285 -3.18 19.33 -13.95
CA GLU A 285 -3.68 18.80 -12.68
C GLU A 285 -2.89 17.55 -12.31
N VAL A 286 -2.45 17.47 -11.05
CA VAL A 286 -1.74 16.31 -10.52
C VAL A 286 -2.57 15.70 -9.42
N ILE A 287 -3.00 14.43 -9.62
CA ILE A 287 -3.71 13.62 -8.64
C ILE A 287 -2.73 12.65 -8.00
N ASP A 288 -2.51 12.79 -6.71
CA ASP A 288 -1.82 11.80 -5.88
C ASP A 288 -2.86 10.79 -5.36
N LEU A 289 -2.77 9.56 -5.80
CA LEU A 289 -3.70 8.51 -5.37
C LEU A 289 -3.53 8.15 -3.90
N ARG A 290 -2.32 8.24 -3.34
CA ARG A 290 -1.98 7.86 -1.96
C ARG A 290 -2.30 6.41 -1.61
N THR A 291 -3.43 5.90 -2.08
CA THR A 291 -3.91 4.53 -1.91
C THR A 291 -4.20 3.90 -3.26
N LEU A 292 -3.66 2.73 -3.50
CA LEU A 292 -3.86 2.00 -4.75
C LEU A 292 -5.03 1.02 -4.65
N ILE A 293 -5.22 0.39 -3.48
CA ILE A 293 -6.39 -0.44 -3.20
C ILE A 293 -6.91 -0.11 -1.78
N PRO A 294 -8.16 0.33 -1.66
CA PRO A 294 -9.01 0.84 -2.74
C PRO A 294 -8.47 2.17 -3.29
N TRP A 295 -8.62 2.44 -4.59
CA TRP A 295 -8.26 3.73 -5.16
C TRP A 295 -9.48 4.65 -5.32
N ASP A 296 -9.26 5.96 -5.32
CA ASP A 296 -10.32 6.97 -5.44
C ASP A 296 -10.70 7.19 -6.91
N ALA A 297 -11.48 6.26 -7.45
CA ALA A 297 -11.96 6.34 -8.84
C ALA A 297 -12.81 7.60 -9.10
N GLU A 298 -13.60 8.02 -8.12
CA GLU A 298 -14.49 9.19 -8.23
C GLU A 298 -13.69 10.48 -8.44
N ALA A 299 -12.66 10.70 -7.63
CA ALA A 299 -11.80 11.87 -7.75
C ALA A 299 -11.07 11.90 -9.11
N VAL A 300 -10.55 10.74 -9.56
CA VAL A 300 -9.88 10.62 -10.86
C VAL A 300 -10.85 10.90 -12.00
N LEU A 301 -12.02 10.27 -12.01
CA LEU A 301 -13.03 10.46 -13.06
C LEU A 301 -13.53 11.91 -13.10
N ALA A 302 -13.73 12.55 -11.94
CA ALA A 302 -14.12 13.96 -11.87
C ALA A 302 -13.06 14.88 -12.49
N SER A 303 -11.78 14.61 -12.24
CA SER A 303 -10.68 15.34 -12.83
C SER A 303 -10.62 15.14 -14.36
N VAL A 304 -10.64 13.89 -14.82
CA VAL A 304 -10.56 13.56 -16.26
C VAL A 304 -11.73 14.16 -17.04
N ARG A 305 -12.95 14.13 -16.50
CA ARG A 305 -14.12 14.76 -17.11
C ARG A 305 -13.97 16.28 -17.29
N ARG A 306 -13.18 16.92 -16.45
CA ARG A 306 -12.93 18.36 -16.51
C ARG A 306 -11.81 18.71 -17.47
N THR A 307 -10.75 17.89 -17.54
CA THR A 307 -9.54 18.20 -18.31
C THR A 307 -9.53 17.58 -19.70
N GLY A 308 -10.33 16.56 -19.97
CA GLY A 308 -10.43 15.87 -21.26
C GLY A 308 -9.18 15.06 -21.67
N ARG A 309 -8.06 15.19 -20.96
CA ARG A 309 -6.78 14.55 -21.27
C ARG A 309 -6.19 13.95 -20.02
N ALA A 310 -5.69 12.72 -20.10
CA ALA A 310 -5.13 12.07 -18.93
C ALA A 310 -3.94 11.15 -19.23
N LEU A 311 -3.00 11.11 -18.27
CA LEU A 311 -1.84 10.25 -18.26
C LEU A 311 -1.71 9.60 -16.88
N VAL A 312 -1.54 8.27 -16.83
CA VAL A 312 -1.12 7.57 -15.61
C VAL A 312 0.39 7.44 -15.62
N LEU A 313 1.03 7.95 -14.55
CA LEU A 313 2.47 7.88 -14.33
C LEU A 313 2.77 6.94 -13.15
N HIS A 314 3.67 5.97 -13.33
CA HIS A 314 4.18 5.14 -12.24
C HIS A 314 5.60 4.64 -12.50
N GLU A 315 6.32 4.23 -11.46
CA GLU A 315 7.69 3.77 -11.57
C GLU A 315 7.79 2.27 -11.95
N ALA A 316 6.78 1.47 -11.65
CA ALA A 316 6.75 0.08 -12.12
C ALA A 316 6.80 0.00 -13.66
N PRO A 317 7.23 -1.14 -14.26
CA PRO A 317 7.14 -1.35 -15.70
C PRO A 317 5.73 -1.08 -16.25
N VAL A 318 5.65 -0.65 -17.51
CA VAL A 318 4.34 -0.37 -18.15
C VAL A 318 3.51 -1.64 -18.28
N THR A 319 4.15 -2.76 -18.65
CA THR A 319 3.49 -4.05 -18.81
C THR A 319 3.10 -4.63 -17.44
N GLY A 320 1.81 -4.86 -17.24
CA GLY A 320 1.27 -5.39 -15.98
C GLY A 320 1.27 -4.40 -14.81
N GLY A 321 1.68 -3.15 -15.02
CA GLY A 321 1.59 -2.10 -14.00
C GLY A 321 0.14 -1.69 -13.73
N PHE A 322 -0.14 -1.24 -12.49
CA PHE A 322 -1.47 -0.84 -12.03
C PHE A 322 -2.08 0.32 -12.85
N GLY A 323 -1.24 1.11 -13.51
CA GLY A 323 -1.70 2.12 -14.46
C GLY A 323 -2.54 1.57 -15.62
N ALA A 324 -2.44 0.28 -15.94
CA ALA A 324 -3.28 -0.36 -16.95
C ALA A 324 -4.73 -0.47 -16.48
N GLU A 325 -4.96 -0.84 -15.21
CA GLU A 325 -6.29 -0.91 -14.61
C GLU A 325 -6.96 0.47 -14.55
N ILE A 326 -6.20 1.48 -14.10
CA ILE A 326 -6.69 2.86 -14.04
C ILE A 326 -7.07 3.35 -15.44
N ALA A 327 -6.20 3.12 -16.44
CA ALA A 327 -6.45 3.54 -17.81
C ALA A 327 -7.68 2.82 -18.43
N ALA A 328 -7.86 1.53 -18.15
CA ALA A 328 -9.03 0.77 -18.59
C ALA A 328 -10.31 1.30 -17.92
N SER A 329 -10.27 1.54 -16.61
CA SER A 329 -11.41 2.07 -15.86
C SER A 329 -11.82 3.48 -16.33
N VAL A 330 -10.85 4.38 -16.54
CA VAL A 330 -11.10 5.72 -17.08
C VAL A 330 -11.62 5.64 -18.51
N GLY A 331 -11.01 4.83 -19.37
CA GLY A 331 -11.44 4.62 -20.75
C GLY A 331 -12.86 4.08 -20.86
N HIS A 332 -13.31 3.26 -19.90
CA HIS A 332 -14.67 2.76 -19.85
C HIS A 332 -15.68 3.78 -19.31
N GLN A 333 -15.34 4.49 -18.22
CA GLN A 333 -16.28 5.31 -17.46
C GLN A 333 -16.27 6.80 -17.84
N ALA A 334 -15.24 7.26 -18.55
CA ALA A 334 -15.07 8.65 -18.96
C ALA A 334 -14.75 8.82 -20.46
N PHE A 335 -15.01 7.80 -21.29
CA PHE A 335 -14.70 7.83 -22.72
C PHE A 335 -15.27 9.07 -23.44
N GLU A 336 -16.52 9.43 -23.15
CA GLU A 336 -17.21 10.56 -23.79
C GLU A 336 -16.60 11.94 -23.48
N TRP A 337 -15.74 12.01 -22.44
CA TRP A 337 -15.06 13.24 -22.03
C TRP A 337 -13.60 13.30 -22.47
N LEU A 338 -13.09 12.25 -23.15
CA LEU A 338 -11.69 12.21 -23.57
C LEU A 338 -11.50 12.90 -24.91
N ASP A 339 -10.68 13.94 -24.93
CA ASP A 339 -10.20 14.65 -26.14
C ASP A 339 -8.96 13.98 -26.75
N ALA A 340 -8.34 13.05 -26.02
CA ALA A 340 -7.12 12.36 -26.44
C ALA A 340 -7.14 10.91 -25.90
N PRO A 341 -6.33 9.98 -26.48
CA PRO A 341 -6.15 8.66 -25.91
C PRO A 341 -5.62 8.74 -24.47
N MET A 342 -6.14 7.87 -23.60
CA MET A 342 -5.58 7.68 -22.26
C MET A 342 -4.16 7.14 -22.34
N LEU A 343 -3.17 7.89 -21.86
CA LEU A 343 -1.78 7.48 -21.91
C LEU A 343 -1.33 6.83 -20.59
N ARG A 344 -0.36 5.92 -20.71
CA ARG A 344 0.37 5.32 -19.58
C ARG A 344 1.86 5.54 -19.77
N LEU A 345 2.53 5.98 -18.73
CA LEU A 345 3.97 6.12 -18.70
C LEU A 345 4.51 5.44 -17.43
N GLY A 346 5.29 4.39 -17.62
CA GLY A 346 5.99 3.66 -16.57
C GLY A 346 7.47 3.50 -16.89
N ALA A 347 8.19 2.77 -16.05
CA ALA A 347 9.54 2.35 -16.38
C ALA A 347 9.58 1.49 -17.65
N LEU A 348 10.76 1.32 -18.21
CA LEU A 348 10.99 0.35 -19.27
C LEU A 348 10.75 -1.07 -18.74
N ASP A 349 10.30 -1.98 -19.60
CA ASP A 349 10.10 -3.40 -19.26
C ASP A 349 11.46 -4.13 -19.15
N THR A 350 12.31 -3.64 -18.25
CA THR A 350 13.63 -4.20 -17.93
C THR A 350 13.81 -4.30 -16.42
N PRO A 351 14.68 -5.18 -15.92
CA PRO A 351 15.13 -5.10 -14.53
C PRO A 351 15.77 -3.74 -14.24
N VAL A 352 15.67 -3.27 -12.99
CA VAL A 352 16.26 -1.99 -12.57
C VAL A 352 17.80 -2.09 -12.62
N PRO A 353 18.50 -1.23 -13.38
CA PRO A 353 19.95 -1.28 -13.49
C PRO A 353 20.65 -0.72 -12.26
N PHE A 354 21.93 -1.11 -12.03
CA PHE A 354 22.80 -0.49 -11.00
C PHE A 354 23.36 0.87 -11.40
N SER A 355 23.72 1.03 -12.67
CA SER A 355 24.35 2.26 -13.14
C SER A 355 23.36 3.43 -13.09
N PRO A 356 23.71 4.56 -12.44
CA PRO A 356 22.81 5.72 -12.38
C PRO A 356 22.31 6.20 -13.74
N ALA A 357 23.16 6.17 -14.77
CA ALA A 357 22.78 6.58 -16.13
C ALA A 357 21.74 5.62 -16.74
N LEU A 358 21.88 4.31 -16.52
CA LEU A 358 20.92 3.32 -16.99
C LEU A 358 19.65 3.31 -16.12
N GLU A 359 19.76 3.54 -14.82
CA GLU A 359 18.62 3.70 -13.92
C GLU A 359 17.78 4.91 -14.31
N HIS A 360 18.42 6.04 -14.68
CA HIS A 360 17.73 7.21 -15.21
C HIS A 360 17.01 6.91 -16.53
N LEU A 361 17.63 6.16 -17.44
CA LEU A 361 17.01 5.72 -18.69
C LEU A 361 15.82 4.80 -18.45
N HIS A 362 15.92 3.88 -17.49
CA HIS A 362 14.85 2.97 -17.06
C HIS A 362 13.64 3.74 -16.52
N SER A 363 13.88 4.76 -15.69
CA SER A 363 12.84 5.61 -15.08
C SER A 363 11.96 6.31 -16.12
N PRO A 364 10.66 6.52 -15.84
CA PRO A 364 9.80 7.33 -16.70
C PRO A 364 10.13 8.83 -16.70
N GLU A 365 10.91 9.32 -15.73
CA GLU A 365 11.13 10.74 -15.46
C GLU A 365 11.59 11.53 -16.70
N GLY A 366 12.62 11.04 -17.41
CA GLY A 366 13.16 11.71 -18.61
C GLY A 366 12.21 11.72 -19.81
N ARG A 367 11.20 10.85 -19.82
CA ARG A 367 10.21 10.73 -20.89
C ARG A 367 8.89 11.47 -20.59
N LEU A 368 8.71 11.98 -19.37
CA LEU A 368 7.42 12.52 -18.90
C LEU A 368 7.03 13.80 -19.67
N VAL A 369 7.89 14.82 -19.70
CA VAL A 369 7.57 16.09 -20.39
C VAL A 369 7.33 15.90 -21.89
N PRO A 370 8.17 15.14 -22.65
CA PRO A 370 7.87 14.83 -24.05
C PRO A 370 6.51 14.11 -24.24
N THR A 371 6.17 13.17 -23.36
CA THR A 371 4.89 12.45 -23.43
C THR A 371 3.71 13.37 -23.15
N LEU A 372 3.82 14.28 -22.17
CA LEU A 372 2.78 15.27 -21.89
C LEU A 372 2.58 16.26 -23.03
N ARG A 373 3.66 16.74 -23.67
CA ARG A 373 3.52 17.58 -24.87
C ARG A 373 2.83 16.86 -26.02
N ALA A 374 3.13 15.57 -26.24
CA ALA A 374 2.41 14.76 -27.22
C ALA A 374 0.93 14.59 -26.88
N LEU A 375 0.59 14.38 -25.60
CA LEU A 375 -0.80 14.31 -25.14
C LEU A 375 -1.56 15.63 -25.36
N LEU A 376 -0.92 16.75 -25.10
CA LEU A 376 -1.52 18.08 -25.26
C LEU A 376 -1.69 18.52 -26.72
N ALA A 377 -1.01 17.86 -27.65
CA ALA A 377 -1.10 18.15 -29.10
C ALA A 377 -2.34 17.53 -29.78
N TYR A 378 -3.05 16.65 -29.07
CA TYR A 378 -4.38 16.16 -29.53
C TYR A 378 -5.42 17.27 -29.39
#